data_bc67207d1d7706d935fbfee0acc59e63
#
_entry.id   bc67207d1d7706d935fbfee0acc59e63
#
_cell.length_a   1.000
_cell.length_b   1.000
_cell.length_c   1.000
_cell.angle_alpha   90.00
_cell.angle_beta   90.00
_cell.angle_gamma   90.00
#
_symmetry.space_group_name_H-M   'P 1'
#
loop_
_entity.id
_entity.type
_entity.pdbx_description
1 polymer ?
#
loop_
_entity_poly.entity_id
_entity_poly.type
_entity_poly.pdbx_seq_one_letter_code
_entity_poly.pdbx_strand_id
1 'polypeptide(L)'
;MAQVRYLVSDVDASVAFYRLLGFELVEQFGPAMGIVRRDDLDLWLAGPVASAARPMPDGWQPEPGGWNRVVVTVDDLSVMVERLRADGVAFRNDVVTGPGGRQILAEDPSGNVVELFEPL
;
A
#
# COMPACT_ATOMS: atom_id res chain seq x y z
N MET A 1 -0.43 11.57 16.18
CA MET A 1 -0.67 10.40 15.32
C MET A 1 0.45 10.30 14.30
N ALA A 2 1.02 9.12 14.10
CA ALA A 2 2.01 8.89 13.07
C ALA A 2 1.36 8.60 11.71
N GLN A 3 1.97 9.05 10.64
CA GLN A 3 1.56 8.75 9.27
C GLN A 3 2.67 7.96 8.58
N VAL A 4 2.31 7.19 7.56
CA VAL A 4 3.28 6.48 6.72
C VAL A 4 3.20 7.06 5.32
N ARG A 5 4.36 7.37 4.74
CA ARG A 5 4.45 7.87 3.38
C ARG A 5 4.94 6.78 2.44
N TYR A 6 4.16 6.51 1.40
CA TYR A 6 4.56 5.65 0.30
C TYR A 6 4.76 6.50 -0.96
N LEU A 7 5.90 6.33 -1.60
CA LEU A 7 6.12 6.89 -2.93
C LEU A 7 5.36 6.05 -3.94
N VAL A 8 4.64 6.71 -4.84
CA VAL A 8 3.85 6.02 -5.87
C VAL A 8 4.07 6.69 -7.22
N SER A 9 3.89 5.91 -8.29
CA SER A 9 4.03 6.42 -9.65
C SER A 9 2.76 7.14 -10.12
N ASP A 10 1.60 6.73 -9.61
CA ASP A 10 0.29 7.24 -10.03
C ASP A 10 -0.62 7.28 -8.81
N VAL A 11 -0.97 8.49 -8.36
CA VAL A 11 -1.78 8.68 -7.15
C VAL A 11 -3.19 8.14 -7.34
N ASP A 12 -3.82 8.37 -8.49
CA ASP A 12 -5.19 7.89 -8.75
C ASP A 12 -5.28 6.37 -8.72
N ALA A 13 -4.34 5.70 -9.40
CA ALA A 13 -4.28 4.23 -9.41
C ALA A 13 -4.02 3.67 -8.00
N SER A 14 -3.17 4.35 -7.23
CA SER A 14 -2.85 3.95 -5.85
C SER A 14 -4.06 4.10 -4.94
N VAL A 15 -4.78 5.20 -5.03
CA VAL A 15 -6.02 5.40 -4.25
C VAL A 15 -7.02 4.29 -4.55
N ALA A 16 -7.20 3.95 -5.83
CA ALA A 16 -8.11 2.87 -6.23
C ALA A 16 -7.69 1.53 -5.61
N PHE A 17 -6.39 1.23 -5.62
CA PHE A 17 -5.85 0.01 -5.01
C PHE A 17 -6.13 -0.04 -3.50
N TYR A 18 -5.80 1.03 -2.77
CA TYR A 18 -5.97 1.04 -1.31
C TYR A 18 -7.44 1.00 -0.91
N ARG A 19 -8.34 1.51 -1.74
CA ARG A 19 -9.79 1.34 -1.53
C ARG A 19 -10.22 -0.13 -1.55
N LEU A 20 -9.59 -0.97 -2.37
CA LEU A 20 -9.85 -2.42 -2.37
C LEU A 20 -9.50 -3.06 -1.02
N LEU A 21 -8.56 -2.48 -0.29
CA LEU A 21 -8.12 -2.95 1.03
C LEU A 21 -8.93 -2.32 2.19
N GLY A 22 -9.97 -1.55 1.88
CA GLY A 22 -10.80 -0.93 2.90
C GLY A 22 -10.33 0.45 3.37
N PHE A 23 -9.39 1.08 2.67
CA PHE A 23 -9.03 2.47 2.93
C PHE A 23 -10.05 3.41 2.32
N GLU A 24 -10.25 4.54 2.96
CA GLU A 24 -11.08 5.64 2.44
C GLU A 24 -10.18 6.81 2.04
N LEU A 25 -10.56 7.48 0.95
CA LEU A 25 -9.87 8.71 0.54
C LEU A 25 -10.27 9.84 1.50
N VAL A 26 -9.28 10.43 2.16
CA VAL A 26 -9.48 11.58 3.04
C VAL A 26 -9.37 12.88 2.26
N GLU A 27 -8.32 13.01 1.46
CA GLU A 27 -8.06 14.20 0.66
C GLU A 27 -7.06 13.87 -0.46
N GLN A 28 -7.19 14.57 -1.58
CA GLN A 28 -6.28 14.43 -2.70
C GLN A 28 -5.87 15.81 -3.22
N PHE A 29 -4.57 15.98 -3.45
CA PHE A 29 -3.99 17.21 -3.97
C PHE A 29 -3.54 16.98 -5.42
N GLY A 30 -4.52 16.79 -6.32
CA GLY A 30 -4.26 16.50 -7.73
C GLY A 30 -3.35 15.27 -7.91
N PRO A 31 -2.35 15.34 -8.81
CA PRO A 31 -1.42 14.24 -9.03
C PRO A 31 -0.29 14.19 -8.00
N ALA A 32 -0.18 15.19 -7.11
CA ALA A 32 0.94 15.28 -6.19
C ALA A 32 0.79 14.31 -5.02
N MET A 33 -0.41 14.21 -4.43
CA MET A 33 -0.56 13.45 -3.20
C MET A 33 -2.00 13.04 -2.96
N GLY A 34 -2.18 11.85 -2.37
CA GLY A 34 -3.46 11.39 -1.84
C GLY A 34 -3.28 10.90 -0.41
N ILE A 35 -4.23 11.21 0.45
CA ILE A 35 -4.27 10.70 1.83
C ILE A 35 -5.40 9.69 1.92
N VAL A 36 -5.07 8.46 2.26
CA VAL A 36 -6.05 7.39 2.48
C VAL A 36 -5.94 6.89 3.91
N ARG A 37 -7.07 6.51 4.49
CA ARG A 37 -7.18 6.11 5.90
C ARG A 37 -7.89 4.79 6.06
N ARG A 38 -7.34 3.96 6.92
CA ARG A 38 -8.00 2.76 7.43
C ARG A 38 -7.73 2.66 8.92
N ASP A 39 -8.77 2.66 9.75
CA ASP A 39 -8.67 2.68 11.20
C ASP A 39 -7.78 3.86 11.67
N ASP A 40 -6.70 3.59 12.38
CA ASP A 40 -5.78 4.60 12.90
C ASP A 40 -4.60 4.89 11.97
N LEU A 41 -4.60 4.30 10.77
CA LEU A 41 -3.50 4.44 9.83
C LEU A 41 -3.87 5.39 8.70
N ASP A 42 -3.05 6.44 8.53
CA ASP A 42 -3.06 7.28 7.34
C ASP A 42 -1.85 6.93 6.48
N LEU A 43 -2.10 6.64 5.21
CA LEU A 43 -1.05 6.55 4.19
C LEU A 43 -1.06 7.83 3.36
N TRP A 44 0.10 8.43 3.25
CA TRP A 44 0.34 9.58 2.38
C TRP A 44 0.97 9.07 1.10
N LEU A 45 0.18 9.01 0.04
CA LEU A 45 0.62 8.51 -1.27
C LEU A 45 1.21 9.66 -2.06
N ALA A 46 2.54 9.71 -2.13
CA ALA A 46 3.27 10.81 -2.75
C ALA A 46 3.64 10.46 -4.20
N GLY A 47 3.05 11.18 -5.14
CA GLY A 47 3.32 11.01 -6.57
C GLY A 47 4.63 11.65 -7.02
N PRO A 48 5.01 11.51 -8.30
CA PRO A 48 6.30 12.00 -8.81
C PRO A 48 6.51 13.51 -8.68
N VAL A 49 5.44 14.29 -8.65
CA VAL A 49 5.53 15.75 -8.53
C VAL A 49 5.50 16.25 -7.08
N ALA A 50 5.38 15.33 -6.12
CA ALA A 50 5.39 15.70 -4.71
C ALA A 50 6.79 16.09 -4.24
N SER A 51 6.85 16.93 -3.21
CA SER A 51 8.14 17.34 -2.62
C SER A 51 8.92 16.14 -2.08
N ALA A 52 8.23 15.10 -1.60
CA ALA A 52 8.87 13.88 -1.11
C ALA A 52 9.58 13.08 -2.21
N ALA A 53 9.24 13.31 -3.47
CA ALA A 53 9.86 12.63 -4.60
C ALA A 53 11.05 13.38 -5.18
N ARG A 54 11.44 14.51 -4.61
CA ARG A 54 12.60 15.30 -5.09
C ARG A 54 13.89 14.52 -4.91
N PRO A 55 14.83 14.63 -5.87
CA PRO A 55 16.15 14.03 -5.71
C PRO A 55 16.88 14.52 -4.46
N MET A 56 17.69 13.64 -3.88
CA MET A 56 18.58 14.01 -2.79
C MET A 56 19.72 14.90 -3.29
N PRO A 57 20.45 15.58 -2.39
CA PRO A 57 21.56 16.45 -2.78
C PRO A 57 22.64 15.77 -3.63
N ASP A 58 22.84 14.45 -3.45
CA ASP A 58 23.78 13.64 -4.23
C ASP A 58 23.18 13.11 -5.53
N GLY A 59 21.93 13.45 -5.84
CA GLY A 59 21.22 12.99 -7.03
C GLY A 59 20.45 11.67 -6.85
N TRP A 60 20.52 11.05 -5.67
CA TRP A 60 19.77 9.82 -5.42
C TRP A 60 18.27 10.11 -5.45
N GLN A 61 17.57 9.35 -6.30
CA GLN A 61 16.14 9.54 -6.54
C GLN A 61 15.30 8.63 -5.63
N PRO A 62 14.38 9.21 -4.82
CA PRO A 62 13.43 8.38 -4.08
C PRO A 62 12.53 7.57 -5.03
N GLU A 63 12.35 6.29 -4.74
CA GLU A 63 11.60 5.36 -5.58
C GLU A 63 10.62 4.54 -4.75
N PRO A 64 9.47 4.12 -5.33
CA PRO A 64 8.58 3.15 -4.69
C PRO A 64 9.21 1.76 -4.64
N GLY A 65 8.67 0.88 -3.80
CA GLY A 65 9.12 -0.50 -3.66
C GLY A 65 9.77 -0.75 -2.31
N GLY A 66 10.67 -1.73 -2.26
CA GLY A 66 11.36 -2.15 -1.04
C GLY A 66 10.64 -3.28 -0.32
N TRP A 67 10.98 -3.49 0.96
CA TRP A 67 10.47 -4.58 1.79
C TRP A 67 9.75 -4.13 3.06
N ASN A 68 9.94 -2.88 3.47
CA ASN A 68 9.16 -2.30 4.55
C ASN A 68 7.71 -2.16 4.10
N ARG A 69 6.77 -2.45 4.99
CA ARG A 69 5.37 -2.50 4.63
C ARG A 69 4.45 -2.19 5.80
N VAL A 70 3.26 -1.77 5.47
CA VAL A 70 2.16 -1.73 6.42
C VAL A 70 1.50 -3.10 6.47
N VAL A 71 0.96 -3.44 7.62
CA VAL A 71 0.19 -4.68 7.82
C VAL A 71 -1.28 -4.29 7.93
N VAL A 72 -2.08 -4.87 7.05
CA VAL A 72 -3.53 -4.71 7.05
C VAL A 72 -4.14 -5.99 7.57
N THR A 73 -4.80 -5.92 8.72
CA THR A 73 -5.50 -7.06 9.30
C THR A 73 -6.80 -7.32 8.56
N VAL A 74 -7.04 -8.56 8.18
CA VAL A 74 -8.26 -8.99 7.49
C VAL A 74 -8.91 -10.14 8.25
N ASP A 75 -10.24 -10.28 8.10
CA ASP A 75 -11.01 -11.33 8.77
C ASP A 75 -10.89 -12.67 8.06
N ASP A 76 -10.85 -12.66 6.73
CA ASP A 76 -10.76 -13.87 5.90
C ASP A 76 -9.76 -13.64 4.78
N LEU A 77 -8.55 -14.13 4.99
CA LEU A 77 -7.45 -13.93 4.05
C LEU A 77 -7.72 -14.62 2.69
N SER A 78 -8.29 -15.81 2.71
CA SER A 78 -8.55 -16.55 1.47
C SER A 78 -9.54 -15.81 0.57
N VAL A 79 -10.60 -15.27 1.15
CA VAL A 79 -11.61 -14.49 0.41
C VAL A 79 -10.99 -13.19 -0.13
N MET A 80 -10.19 -12.51 0.69
CA MET A 80 -9.52 -11.28 0.27
C MET A 80 -8.55 -11.53 -0.88
N VAL A 81 -7.72 -12.56 -0.80
CA VAL A 81 -6.76 -12.91 -1.84
C VAL A 81 -7.49 -13.24 -3.15
N GLU A 82 -8.56 -14.03 -3.10
CA GLU A 82 -9.34 -14.36 -4.29
C GLU A 82 -9.92 -13.11 -4.95
N ARG A 83 -10.48 -12.21 -4.15
CA ARG A 83 -11.04 -10.93 -4.64
C ARG A 83 -9.97 -10.07 -5.30
N LEU A 84 -8.82 -9.92 -4.65
CA LEU A 84 -7.73 -9.09 -5.16
C LEU A 84 -7.13 -9.68 -6.45
N ARG A 85 -7.00 -11.00 -6.53
CA ARG A 85 -6.55 -11.66 -7.77
C ARG A 85 -7.52 -11.42 -8.92
N ALA A 86 -8.82 -11.46 -8.64
CA ALA A 86 -9.84 -11.15 -9.65
C ALA A 86 -9.74 -9.70 -10.15
N ASP A 87 -9.27 -8.79 -9.30
CA ASP A 87 -9.04 -7.38 -9.65
C ASP A 87 -7.63 -7.14 -10.24
N GLY A 88 -6.85 -8.18 -10.49
CA GLY A 88 -5.54 -8.07 -11.13
C GLY A 88 -4.40 -7.67 -10.21
N VAL A 89 -4.59 -7.75 -8.90
CA VAL A 89 -3.53 -7.41 -7.92
C VAL A 89 -2.43 -8.46 -7.97
N ALA A 90 -1.18 -8.01 -8.00
CA ALA A 90 0.00 -8.86 -7.96
C ALA A 90 0.39 -9.19 -6.50
N PHE A 91 0.95 -10.37 -6.30
CA PHE A 91 1.47 -10.82 -5.02
C PHE A 91 2.92 -11.25 -5.17
N ARG A 92 3.73 -11.03 -4.12
CA ARG A 92 5.14 -11.43 -4.13
C ARG A 92 5.33 -12.89 -3.73
N ASN A 93 4.36 -13.49 -3.05
CA ASN A 93 4.46 -14.86 -2.52
C ASN A 93 3.08 -15.51 -2.46
N ASP A 94 3.06 -16.72 -1.96
CA ASP A 94 1.84 -17.43 -1.58
C ASP A 94 1.58 -17.22 -0.07
N VAL A 95 0.41 -17.65 0.40
CA VAL A 95 0.05 -17.56 1.82
C VAL A 95 1.05 -18.34 2.66
N VAL A 96 1.57 -17.66 3.69
CA VAL A 96 2.47 -18.25 4.68
C VAL A 96 1.70 -18.40 6.00
N THR A 97 1.75 -19.59 6.59
CA THR A 97 1.17 -19.85 7.89
C THR A 97 2.27 -19.83 8.94
N GLY A 98 2.11 -18.99 9.94
CA GLY A 98 3.02 -18.88 11.07
C GLY A 98 2.29 -19.07 12.39
N PRO A 99 3.01 -18.94 13.55
CA PRO A 99 2.40 -19.14 14.86
C PRO A 99 1.35 -18.07 15.20
N GLY A 100 1.44 -16.87 14.62
CA GLY A 100 0.50 -15.78 14.89
C GLY A 100 -0.71 -15.74 13.98
N GLY A 101 -0.69 -16.46 12.86
CA GLY A 101 -1.74 -16.42 11.85
C GLY A 101 -1.22 -16.69 10.46
N ARG A 102 -1.92 -16.16 9.46
CA ARG A 102 -1.57 -16.33 8.04
C ARG A 102 -1.37 -14.98 7.38
N GLN A 103 -0.47 -14.93 6.41
CA GLN A 103 -0.12 -13.67 5.75
C GLN A 103 0.26 -13.89 4.28
N ILE A 104 0.15 -12.81 3.51
CA ILE A 104 0.61 -12.75 2.12
C ILE A 104 1.03 -11.32 1.81
N LEU A 105 1.96 -11.16 0.88
CA LEU A 105 2.44 -9.84 0.44
C LEU A 105 1.80 -9.47 -0.89
N ALA A 106 0.94 -8.46 -0.86
CA ALA A 106 0.38 -7.84 -2.06
C ALA A 106 1.25 -6.68 -2.51
N GLU A 107 1.23 -6.38 -3.80
CA GLU A 107 1.90 -5.21 -4.35
C GLU A 107 0.87 -4.17 -4.79
N ASP A 108 1.10 -2.90 -4.42
CA ASP A 108 0.32 -1.81 -4.97
C ASP A 108 0.73 -1.55 -6.43
N PRO A 109 0.05 -0.66 -7.17
CA PRO A 109 0.37 -0.41 -8.59
C PRO A 109 1.80 0.10 -8.84
N SER A 110 2.47 0.60 -7.83
CA SER A 110 3.85 1.11 -7.92
C SER A 110 4.89 0.11 -7.44
N GLY A 111 4.47 -1.09 -7.03
CA GLY A 111 5.37 -2.13 -6.49
C GLY A 111 5.68 -1.98 -5.02
N ASN A 112 4.99 -1.10 -4.28
CA ASN A 112 5.09 -1.07 -2.83
C ASN A 112 4.39 -2.29 -2.25
N VAL A 113 4.98 -2.86 -1.19
CA VAL A 113 4.44 -4.06 -0.58
C VAL A 113 3.45 -3.71 0.55
N VAL A 114 2.36 -4.47 0.60
CA VAL A 114 1.39 -4.43 1.69
C VAL A 114 1.19 -5.86 2.18
N GLU A 115 1.33 -6.07 3.48
CA GLU A 115 1.07 -7.38 4.08
C GLU A 115 -0.40 -7.47 4.47
N LEU A 116 -1.08 -8.51 3.99
CA LEU A 116 -2.42 -8.85 4.44
C LEU A 116 -2.27 -9.94 5.50
N PHE A 117 -2.81 -9.71 6.68
CA PHE A 117 -2.62 -10.57 7.84
C PHE A 117 -3.96 -10.98 8.44
N GLU A 118 -4.15 -12.30 8.59
CA GLU A 118 -5.29 -12.88 9.30
C GLU A 118 -4.77 -13.48 10.60
N PRO A 119 -5.09 -12.89 11.77
CA PRO A 119 -4.66 -13.44 13.06
C PRO A 119 -5.38 -14.76 13.39
N LEU A 120 -4.78 -15.52 14.25
CA LEU A 120 -5.39 -16.74 14.80
C LEU A 120 -6.66 -16.44 15.59
#